data_a933b1a2e1553a9a9e4a5531304979d9
#
_entry.id   a933b1a2e1553a9a9e4a5531304979d9
#
_cell.length_a   1.000
_cell.length_b   1.000
_cell.length_c   1.000
_cell.angle_alpha   90.00
_cell.angle_beta   90.00
_cell.angle_gamma   90.00
#
_symmetry.space_group_name_H-M   'P 1'
#
loop_
_entity.id
_entity.type
_entity.pdbx_description
1 polymer ?
#
loop_
_entity_poly.entity_id
_entity_poly.type
_entity_poly.pdbx_seq_one_letter_code
_entity_poly.pdbx_strand_id
1 'polypeptide(L)'
;LDRLADFGDELAGLRARVTSPDGLVTAEADGSGALTGLWFADGANELGEDRLGEKVVATAALAAQRVFARRAALIENFTSSFGEQVGRR
;
A
#
# COMPACT_ATOMS: atom_id res chain seq x y z
N LEU A 1 -21.24 11.70 10.98
CA LEU A 1 -20.28 12.73 10.53
C LEU A 1 -18.85 12.35 10.90
N ASP A 2 -18.66 11.97 12.17
CA ASP A 2 -17.33 11.57 12.64
C ASP A 2 -16.82 10.34 11.89
N ARG A 3 -17.70 9.42 11.54
CA ARG A 3 -17.33 8.22 10.80
C ARG A 3 -16.80 8.53 9.41
N LEU A 4 -17.39 9.51 8.74
CA LEU A 4 -16.90 9.91 7.42
C LEU A 4 -15.54 10.58 7.51
N ALA A 5 -15.34 11.42 8.53
CA ALA A 5 -14.04 12.06 8.75
C ALA A 5 -12.98 11.02 9.09
N ASP A 6 -13.30 10.06 9.97
CA ASP A 6 -12.38 8.98 10.34
C ASP A 6 -12.04 8.12 9.13
N PHE A 7 -13.02 7.79 8.30
CA PHE A 7 -12.81 7.00 7.10
C PHE A 7 -11.87 7.72 6.12
N GLY A 8 -12.11 9.02 5.92
CA GLY A 8 -11.25 9.83 5.08
C GLY A 8 -9.82 9.88 5.60
N ASP A 9 -9.64 10.01 6.90
CA ASP A 9 -8.33 10.02 7.54
C ASP A 9 -7.64 8.67 7.38
N GLU A 10 -8.36 7.57 7.55
CA GLU A 10 -7.80 6.24 7.35
C GLU A 10 -7.33 6.04 5.91
N LEU A 11 -8.15 6.46 4.93
CA LEU A 11 -7.77 6.36 3.53
C LEU A 11 -6.53 7.21 3.22
N ALA A 12 -6.50 8.43 3.73
CA ALA A 12 -5.38 9.35 3.50
C ALA A 12 -4.10 8.86 4.14
N GLY A 13 -4.21 8.12 5.26
CA GLY A 13 -3.08 7.60 5.99
C GLY A 13 -2.59 6.24 5.52
N LEU A 14 -3.24 5.64 4.54
CA LEU A 14 -2.85 4.32 4.07
C LEU A 14 -1.43 4.31 3.53
N ARG A 15 -0.67 3.32 4.00
CA ARG A 15 0.69 3.05 3.54
C ARG A 15 0.89 1.55 3.54
N ALA A 16 1.70 1.07 2.60
CA ALA A 16 2.14 -0.31 2.61
C ALA A 16 3.61 -0.37 2.24
N ARG A 17 4.34 -1.19 2.96
CA ARG A 17 5.77 -1.37 2.77
C ARG A 17 6.01 -2.83 2.44
N VAL A 18 6.71 -3.09 1.34
CA VAL A 18 7.02 -4.45 0.87
C VAL A 18 8.51 -4.56 0.65
N THR A 19 9.08 -5.65 1.12
CA THR A 19 10.48 -5.98 0.89
C THR A 19 10.55 -7.10 -0.13
N SER A 20 11.47 -6.99 -1.10
CA SER A 20 11.68 -8.02 -2.10
C SER A 20 12.07 -9.35 -1.46
N PRO A 21 11.83 -10.50 -2.13
CA PRO A 21 12.12 -11.82 -1.54
C PRO A 21 13.58 -12.01 -1.10
N ASP A 22 14.51 -11.37 -1.80
CA ASP A 22 15.93 -11.45 -1.45
C ASP A 22 16.34 -10.44 -0.38
N GLY A 23 15.40 -9.59 0.08
CA GLY A 23 15.66 -8.62 1.13
C GLY A 23 16.41 -7.38 0.69
N LEU A 24 16.71 -7.22 -0.59
CA LEU A 24 17.59 -6.15 -1.06
C LEU A 24 16.89 -4.82 -1.29
N VAL A 25 15.60 -4.82 -1.58
CA VAL A 25 14.83 -3.60 -1.87
C VAL A 25 13.57 -3.60 -1.03
N THR A 26 13.29 -2.45 -0.40
CA THR A 26 12.02 -2.21 0.28
C THR A 26 11.37 -0.98 -0.36
N ALA A 27 10.11 -1.09 -0.70
CA ALA A 27 9.33 0.00 -1.28
C ALA A 27 8.12 0.29 -0.41
N GLU A 28 7.76 1.56 -0.33
CA GLU A 28 6.56 1.99 0.37
C GLU A 28 5.67 2.77 -0.59
N ALA A 29 4.37 2.51 -0.54
CA ALA A 29 3.39 3.22 -1.35
C ALA A 29 2.32 3.84 -0.46
N ASP A 30 1.74 4.93 -0.92
CA ASP A 30 0.62 5.59 -0.24
C ASP A 30 -0.73 5.08 -0.78
N GLY A 31 -1.82 5.67 -0.27
CA GLY A 31 -3.18 5.24 -0.64
C GLY A 31 -3.53 5.38 -2.11
N SER A 32 -2.78 6.20 -2.85
CA SER A 32 -2.98 6.34 -4.29
C SER A 32 -2.12 5.37 -5.10
N GLY A 33 -1.27 4.61 -4.43
CA GLY A 33 -0.31 3.72 -5.07
C GLY A 33 1.00 4.40 -5.43
N ALA A 34 1.16 5.67 -5.08
CA ALA A 34 2.40 6.40 -5.37
C ALA A 34 3.52 5.94 -4.44
N LEU A 35 4.72 5.84 -4.98
CA LEU A 35 5.90 5.46 -4.22
C LEU A 35 6.28 6.59 -3.26
N THR A 36 6.32 6.29 -1.97
CA THR A 36 6.66 7.27 -0.94
C THR A 36 7.98 6.98 -0.24
N GLY A 37 8.53 5.81 -0.45
CA GLY A 37 9.82 5.46 0.12
C GLY A 37 10.46 4.31 -0.61
N LEU A 38 11.80 4.30 -0.60
CA LEU A 38 12.58 3.27 -1.26
C LEU A 38 13.88 3.09 -0.47
N TRP A 39 14.14 1.87 -0.07
CA TRP A 39 15.32 1.55 0.73
C TRP A 39 16.06 0.37 0.12
N PHE A 40 17.37 0.41 0.21
CA PHE A 40 18.25 -0.63 -0.31
C PHE A 40 19.07 -1.22 0.83
N ALA A 41 19.12 -2.53 0.89
CA ALA A 41 20.02 -3.22 1.81
C ALA A 41 21.43 -3.28 1.23
N ASP A 42 22.38 -3.60 2.09
CA ASP A 42 23.76 -3.83 1.65
C ASP A 42 23.78 -4.91 0.58
N GLY A 43 24.56 -4.70 -0.46
CA GLY A 43 24.66 -5.66 -1.56
C GLY A 43 23.72 -5.41 -2.71
N ALA A 44 22.74 -4.50 -2.56
CA ALA A 44 21.81 -4.21 -3.65
C ALA A 44 22.54 -3.68 -4.89
N ASN A 45 23.59 -2.89 -4.70
CA ASN A 45 24.41 -2.36 -5.79
C ASN A 45 25.14 -3.44 -6.59
N GLU A 46 25.29 -4.61 -6.04
CA GLU A 46 25.97 -5.73 -6.74
C GLU A 46 25.11 -6.31 -7.86
N LEU A 47 23.81 -6.03 -7.86
CA LEU A 47 22.88 -6.51 -8.89
C LEU A 47 23.14 -5.89 -10.27
N GLY A 48 23.71 -4.68 -10.30
CA GLY A 48 23.82 -3.91 -11.53
C GLY A 48 22.55 -3.16 -11.84
N GLU A 49 22.66 -2.17 -12.72
CA GLU A 49 21.58 -1.23 -12.99
C GLU A 49 20.28 -1.89 -13.45
N ASP A 50 20.37 -2.81 -14.40
CA ASP A 50 19.18 -3.41 -15.00
C ASP A 50 18.42 -4.26 -14.01
N ARG A 51 19.10 -5.12 -13.29
CA ARG A 51 18.46 -5.99 -12.31
C ARG A 51 17.91 -5.21 -11.14
N LEU A 52 18.65 -4.19 -10.70
CA LEU A 52 18.20 -3.35 -9.60
C LEU A 52 16.94 -2.59 -10.01
N GLY A 53 16.93 -2.03 -11.22
CA GLY A 53 15.75 -1.34 -11.75
C GLY A 53 14.52 -2.23 -11.83
N GLU A 54 14.69 -3.45 -12.35
CA GLU A 54 13.60 -4.43 -12.42
C GLU A 54 13.07 -4.76 -11.04
N LYS A 55 13.95 -4.93 -10.07
CA LYS A 55 13.58 -5.25 -8.70
C LYS A 55 12.83 -4.10 -8.05
N VAL A 56 13.28 -2.88 -8.27
CA VAL A 56 12.61 -1.69 -7.76
C VAL A 56 11.18 -1.60 -8.30
N VAL A 57 11.02 -1.76 -9.61
CA VAL A 57 9.70 -1.70 -10.24
C VAL A 57 8.78 -2.80 -9.70
N ALA A 58 9.29 -4.03 -9.60
CA ALA A 58 8.50 -5.16 -9.10
C ALA A 58 8.08 -4.94 -7.65
N THR A 59 9.00 -4.46 -6.81
CA THR A 59 8.73 -4.25 -5.38
C THR A 59 7.75 -3.10 -5.19
N ALA A 60 7.90 -2.02 -5.94
CA ALA A 60 6.98 -0.90 -5.91
C ALA A 60 5.57 -1.31 -6.34
N ALA A 61 5.48 -2.15 -7.37
CA ALA A 61 4.19 -2.66 -7.83
C ALA A 61 3.50 -3.50 -6.74
N LEU A 62 4.26 -4.33 -6.03
CA LEU A 62 3.72 -5.12 -4.92
C LEU A 62 3.24 -4.23 -3.78
N ALA A 63 3.97 -3.16 -3.47
CA ALA A 63 3.57 -2.21 -2.44
C ALA A 63 2.25 -1.52 -2.83
N ALA A 64 2.13 -1.08 -4.07
CA ALA A 64 0.91 -0.47 -4.58
C ALA A 64 -0.27 -1.45 -4.53
N GLN A 65 -0.06 -2.70 -4.95
CA GLN A 65 -1.09 -3.72 -4.89
C GLN A 65 -1.57 -3.95 -3.46
N ARG A 66 -0.65 -3.98 -2.51
CA ARG A 66 -0.99 -4.17 -1.11
C ARG A 66 -1.84 -3.02 -0.57
N VAL A 67 -1.48 -1.79 -0.93
CA VAL A 67 -2.26 -0.61 -0.54
C VAL A 67 -3.66 -0.69 -1.14
N PHE A 68 -3.76 -1.04 -2.42
CA PHE A 68 -5.07 -1.14 -3.08
C PHE A 68 -5.94 -2.23 -2.45
N ALA A 69 -5.35 -3.34 -2.03
CA ALA A 69 -6.08 -4.38 -1.32
C ALA A 69 -6.58 -3.89 0.04
N ARG A 70 -5.75 -3.18 0.79
CA ARG A 70 -6.15 -2.60 2.07
C ARG A 70 -7.22 -1.54 1.90
N ARG A 71 -7.09 -0.72 0.86
CA ARG A 71 -8.07 0.31 0.54
C ARG A 71 -9.43 -0.31 0.20
N ALA A 72 -9.42 -1.36 -0.60
CA ALA A 72 -10.64 -2.08 -0.96
C ALA A 72 -11.31 -2.68 0.28
N ALA A 73 -10.53 -3.29 1.17
CA ALA A 73 -11.06 -3.85 2.42
C ALA A 73 -11.65 -2.77 3.32
N LEU A 74 -10.98 -1.62 3.41
CA LEU A 74 -11.46 -0.50 4.21
C LEU A 74 -12.77 0.05 3.67
N ILE A 75 -12.87 0.22 2.37
CA ILE A 75 -14.08 0.69 1.71
C ILE A 75 -15.21 -0.32 1.90
N GLU A 76 -14.92 -1.60 1.73
CA GLU A 76 -15.89 -2.67 1.91
C GLU A 76 -16.44 -2.69 3.34
N ASN A 77 -15.56 -2.59 4.33
CA ASN A 77 -15.96 -2.54 5.72
C ASN A 77 -16.84 -1.34 6.04
N PHE A 78 -16.48 -0.19 5.52
CA PHE A 78 -17.28 1.03 5.70
C PHE A 78 -18.65 0.86 5.08
N THR A 79 -18.71 0.38 3.85
CA THR A 79 -19.95 0.20 3.10
C THR A 79 -20.85 -0.82 3.79
N SER A 80 -20.30 -1.94 4.24
CA SER A 80 -21.07 -2.98 4.95
C SER A 80 -21.65 -2.44 6.24
N SER A 81 -20.84 -1.73 7.03
CA SER A 81 -21.28 -1.15 8.29
C SER A 81 -22.40 -0.13 8.07
N PHE A 82 -22.24 0.72 7.07
CA PHE A 82 -23.23 1.72 6.73
C PHE A 82 -24.53 1.08 6.23
N GLY A 83 -24.40 0.08 5.36
CA GLY A 83 -25.54 -0.66 4.84
C GLY A 83 -26.35 -1.37 5.90
N GLU A 84 -25.68 -1.96 6.89
CA GLU A 84 -26.34 -2.63 8.01
C GLU A 84 -27.21 -1.65 8.79
N GLN A 85 -26.70 -0.48 9.09
CA GLN A 85 -27.44 0.53 9.83
C GLN A 85 -28.67 1.00 9.06
N VAL A 86 -28.54 1.20 7.77
CA VAL A 86 -29.65 1.62 6.92
C VAL A 86 -30.68 0.52 6.74
N GLY A 87 -30.22 -0.71 6.58
CA GLY A 87 -31.06 -1.85 6.30
C GLY A 87 -31.93 -2.31 7.48
N ARG A 88 -31.68 -1.84 8.67
CA ARG A 88 -32.41 -2.26 9.87
C ARG A 88 -33.71 -1.53 10.12
N ARG A 89 -34.04 -0.62 9.31
CA ARG A 89 -35.29 0.14 9.49
C ARG A 89 -36.53 -0.60 9.08
#